data_26235c911be944b24db0acdd1e928b53
#
_entry.id   26235c911be944b24db0acdd1e928b53
#
_cell.length_a   1.000
_cell.length_b   1.000
_cell.length_c   1.000
_cell.angle_alpha   90.00
_cell.angle_beta   90.00
_cell.angle_gamma   90.00
#
_symmetry.space_group_name_H-M   'P 1'
#
loop_
_entity.id
_entity.type
_entity.pdbx_description
1 polymer ?
#
loop_
_entity_poly.entity_id
_entity_poly.type
_entity_poly.pdbx_seq_one_letter_code
_entity_poly.pdbx_strand_id
1 'polypeptide(L)'
;MRGPMRQLPRSVAVAIYLRLYWQRPRLDEVAKRSDRLAAELFDTGVNMGPAVAVTFLQRALTALNRNEKEYGDLTPDGRLGNVTLNALDTFLKIRGRSSGETVLLRALEALQGERYLRLAERRPANEAFLYGWLANRIGEG
;
A
#
# COMPACT_ATOMS: atom_id res chain seq x y z
N MET A 1 -13.74 14.61 18.92
CA MET A 1 -13.07 14.51 20.21
C MET A 1 -11.78 15.30 20.25
N ARG A 2 -11.52 15.86 21.37
CA ARG A 2 -10.29 16.57 21.57
C ARG A 2 -9.21 15.67 22.11
N GLY A 3 -8.72 14.82 21.31
CA GLY A 3 -7.65 13.96 21.76
C GLY A 3 -6.33 14.69 21.93
N PRO A 4 -5.34 14.02 22.49
CA PRO A 4 -3.99 14.58 22.64
C PRO A 4 -3.42 15.10 21.34
N MET A 5 -3.77 14.48 20.23
CA MET A 5 -3.27 14.90 18.91
C MET A 5 -3.58 16.36 18.60
N ARG A 6 -4.70 16.83 19.08
CA ARG A 6 -5.12 18.17 18.80
C ARG A 6 -4.28 19.22 19.49
N GLN A 7 -3.68 18.84 20.60
CA GLN A 7 -2.86 19.74 21.42
C GLN A 7 -1.37 19.57 21.17
N LEU A 8 -0.99 18.58 20.38
CA LEU A 8 0.42 18.32 20.07
C LEU A 8 0.95 19.31 19.05
N PRO A 9 2.21 19.71 19.17
CA PRO A 9 2.85 20.45 18.08
C PRO A 9 2.81 19.67 16.78
N ARG A 10 2.73 20.36 15.68
CA ARG A 10 2.69 19.73 14.36
C ARG A 10 3.86 18.78 14.13
N SER A 11 5.05 19.15 14.58
CA SER A 11 6.24 18.33 14.44
C SER A 11 6.11 16.99 15.17
N VAL A 12 5.47 16.99 16.35
CA VAL A 12 5.24 15.76 17.12
C VAL A 12 4.21 14.89 16.43
N ALA A 13 3.12 15.50 15.94
CA ALA A 13 2.09 14.76 15.21
C ALA A 13 2.66 14.10 13.95
N VAL A 14 3.48 14.82 13.19
CA VAL A 14 4.14 14.27 11.99
C VAL A 14 5.05 13.10 12.37
N ALA A 15 5.81 13.23 13.47
CA ALA A 15 6.69 12.16 13.93
C ALA A 15 5.90 10.91 14.31
N ILE A 16 4.73 11.06 14.94
CA ILE A 16 3.86 9.92 15.28
C ILE A 16 3.37 9.22 14.03
N TYR A 17 2.91 9.97 13.01
CA TYR A 17 2.48 9.40 11.74
C TYR A 17 3.60 8.63 11.05
N LEU A 18 4.79 9.21 10.98
CA LEU A 18 5.94 8.55 10.35
C LEU A 18 6.30 7.26 11.08
N ARG A 19 6.22 7.27 12.40
CA ARG A 19 6.51 6.08 13.18
C ARG A 19 5.52 4.97 12.94
N LEU A 20 4.21 5.28 12.94
CA LEU A 20 3.15 4.27 12.84
C LEU A 20 2.94 3.78 11.41
N TYR A 21 3.05 4.65 10.43
CA TYR A 21 2.65 4.33 9.07
C TYR A 21 3.82 4.21 8.10
N TRP A 22 5.00 4.61 8.51
CA TRP A 22 6.20 4.53 7.68
C TRP A 22 7.24 3.60 8.28
N GLN A 23 7.71 3.88 9.49
CA GLN A 23 8.81 3.13 10.10
C GLN A 23 8.41 1.73 10.55
N ARG A 24 7.29 1.60 11.25
CA ARG A 24 6.85 0.30 11.75
C ARG A 24 6.57 -0.68 10.62
N PRO A 25 5.88 -0.29 9.54
CA PRO A 25 5.71 -1.19 8.40
C PRO A 25 6.94 -1.30 7.50
N ARG A 26 8.04 -0.68 7.85
CA ARG A 26 9.31 -0.75 7.12
C ARG A 26 9.21 -0.22 5.68
N LEU A 27 8.47 0.85 5.47
CA LEU A 27 8.34 1.43 4.13
C LEU A 27 9.63 2.09 3.66
N ASP A 28 10.55 2.42 4.57
CA ASP A 28 11.89 2.85 4.20
C ASP A 28 12.60 1.81 3.35
N GLU A 29 12.38 0.51 3.64
CA GLU A 29 12.94 -0.56 2.82
C GLU A 29 12.30 -0.61 1.43
N VAL A 30 10.99 -0.37 1.34
CA VAL A 30 10.33 -0.27 0.04
C VAL A 30 10.84 0.94 -0.73
N ALA A 31 11.04 2.07 -0.05
CA ALA A 31 11.50 3.30 -0.68
C ALA A 31 12.88 3.14 -1.33
N LYS A 32 13.74 2.31 -0.76
CA LYS A 32 15.05 2.01 -1.36
C LYS A 32 14.91 1.37 -2.73
N ARG A 33 13.78 0.71 -2.99
CA ARG A 33 13.49 0.02 -4.25
C ARG A 33 12.61 0.84 -5.17
N SER A 34 11.64 1.56 -4.58
CA SER A 34 10.71 2.38 -5.33
C SER A 34 10.05 3.40 -4.42
N ASP A 35 10.35 4.67 -4.62
CA ASP A 35 9.71 5.75 -3.87
C ASP A 35 8.20 5.79 -4.13
N ARG A 36 7.79 5.53 -5.36
CA ARG A 36 6.37 5.57 -5.73
C ARG A 36 5.57 4.47 -5.02
N LEU A 37 6.12 3.26 -4.96
CA LEU A 37 5.47 2.17 -4.23
C LEU A 37 5.39 2.46 -2.74
N ALA A 38 6.47 3.00 -2.17
CA ALA A 38 6.48 3.35 -0.76
C ALA A 38 5.44 4.43 -0.44
N ALA A 39 5.33 5.45 -1.29
CA ALA A 39 4.35 6.51 -1.12
C ALA A 39 2.92 5.97 -1.21
N GLU A 40 2.66 5.07 -2.15
CA GLU A 40 1.34 4.45 -2.30
C GLU A 40 0.98 3.60 -1.08
N LEU A 41 1.93 2.82 -0.59
CA LEU A 41 1.70 1.99 0.60
C LEU A 41 1.52 2.83 1.86
N PHE A 42 2.26 3.93 1.97
CA PHE A 42 2.08 4.87 3.08
C PHE A 42 0.67 5.46 3.08
N ASP A 43 0.23 5.93 1.93
CA ASP A 43 -1.09 6.54 1.79
C ASP A 43 -2.21 5.53 2.08
N THR A 44 -2.09 4.32 1.55
CA THR A 44 -3.03 3.23 1.85
C THR A 44 -3.02 2.89 3.32
N GLY A 45 -1.84 2.86 3.93
CA GLY A 45 -1.68 2.55 5.34
C GLY A 45 -2.35 3.57 6.24
N VAL A 46 -2.25 4.86 5.90
CA VAL A 46 -2.92 5.91 6.66
C VAL A 46 -4.44 5.77 6.57
N ASN A 47 -4.95 5.42 5.39
CA ASN A 47 -6.40 5.36 5.16
C ASN A 47 -7.03 4.03 5.57
N MET A 48 -6.31 2.92 5.45
CA MET A 48 -6.87 1.57 5.64
C MET A 48 -6.13 0.73 6.68
N GLY A 49 -5.01 1.22 7.17
CA GLY A 49 -4.15 0.48 8.10
C GLY A 49 -2.90 -0.06 7.41
N PRO A 50 -1.75 0.00 8.09
CA PRO A 50 -0.48 -0.45 7.50
C PRO A 50 -0.47 -1.93 7.11
N ALA A 51 -1.09 -2.79 7.93
CA ALA A 51 -1.14 -4.22 7.62
C ALA A 51 -1.96 -4.50 6.36
N VAL A 52 -3.03 -3.73 6.14
CA VAL A 52 -3.85 -3.86 4.93
C VAL A 52 -3.02 -3.47 3.70
N ALA A 53 -2.26 -2.38 3.80
CA ALA A 53 -1.41 -1.93 2.69
C ALA A 53 -0.39 -3.00 2.32
N VAL A 54 0.30 -3.58 3.31
CA VAL A 54 1.30 -4.61 3.05
C VAL A 54 0.65 -5.88 2.50
N THR A 55 -0.53 -6.25 3.01
CA THR A 55 -1.30 -7.38 2.48
C THR A 55 -1.61 -7.18 0.99
N PHE A 56 -1.98 -5.97 0.59
CA PHE A 56 -2.21 -5.66 -0.81
C PHE A 56 -0.97 -5.89 -1.67
N LEU A 57 0.19 -5.44 -1.18
CA LEU A 57 1.45 -5.67 -1.88
C LEU A 57 1.74 -7.16 -2.02
N GLN A 58 1.56 -7.92 -0.95
CA GLN A 58 1.81 -9.36 -0.95
C GLN A 58 0.88 -10.08 -1.93
N ARG A 59 -0.40 -9.72 -1.93
CA ARG A 59 -1.36 -10.31 -2.86
C ARG A 59 -1.02 -9.98 -4.32
N ALA A 60 -0.64 -8.73 -4.58
CA ALA A 60 -0.27 -8.31 -5.93
C ALA A 60 0.96 -9.06 -6.42
N LEU A 61 1.99 -9.18 -5.58
CA LEU A 61 3.20 -9.90 -5.94
C LEU A 61 2.92 -11.37 -6.21
N THR A 62 2.08 -12.00 -5.39
CA THR A 62 1.69 -13.40 -5.60
C THR A 62 0.95 -13.56 -6.94
N ALA A 63 0.02 -12.66 -7.24
CA ALA A 63 -0.75 -12.75 -8.48
C ALA A 63 0.11 -12.55 -9.73
N LEU A 64 1.25 -11.90 -9.59
CA LEU A 64 2.13 -11.55 -10.70
C LEU A 64 3.38 -12.43 -10.80
N ASN A 65 3.48 -13.51 -10.03
CA ASN A 65 4.68 -14.34 -10.00
C ASN A 65 4.75 -15.43 -11.07
N ARG A 66 3.81 -15.43 -12.00
CA ARG A 66 3.76 -16.38 -13.13
C ARG A 66 3.74 -17.84 -12.66
N ASN A 67 2.80 -18.15 -11.77
CA ASN A 67 2.64 -19.49 -11.20
C ASN A 67 3.92 -19.95 -10.49
N GLU A 68 4.47 -19.07 -9.66
CA GLU A 68 5.67 -19.31 -8.86
C GLU A 68 6.96 -19.52 -9.67
N LYS A 69 6.96 -19.18 -10.94
CA LYS A 69 8.16 -19.31 -11.77
C LYS A 69 9.23 -18.28 -11.38
N GLU A 70 8.83 -17.11 -10.93
CA GLU A 70 9.74 -16.02 -10.65
C GLU A 70 10.10 -15.95 -9.16
N TYR A 71 9.15 -16.22 -8.30
CA TYR A 71 9.30 -16.33 -6.85
C TYR A 71 8.07 -17.04 -6.31
N GLY A 72 8.17 -17.57 -5.09
CA GLY A 72 7.07 -18.31 -4.48
C GLY A 72 5.91 -17.41 -4.08
N ASP A 73 4.75 -18.01 -3.87
CA ASP A 73 3.58 -17.31 -3.34
C ASP A 73 3.89 -16.76 -1.95
N LEU A 74 3.40 -15.56 -1.67
CA LEU A 74 3.60 -14.92 -0.39
C LEU A 74 2.39 -15.15 0.52
N THR A 75 2.66 -15.36 1.81
CA THR A 75 1.61 -15.38 2.80
C THR A 75 1.15 -13.93 3.03
N PRO A 76 -0.14 -13.61 2.84
CA PRO A 76 -0.62 -12.23 3.01
C PRO A 76 -0.83 -11.91 4.48
N ASP A 77 0.24 -11.92 5.25
CA ASP A 77 0.20 -11.72 6.70
C ASP A 77 0.31 -10.25 7.11
N GLY A 78 0.50 -9.34 6.15
CA GLY A 78 0.61 -7.92 6.43
C GLY A 78 1.95 -7.50 7.02
N ARG A 79 2.94 -8.38 6.99
CA ARG A 79 4.27 -8.11 7.52
C ARG A 79 5.28 -7.98 6.40
N LEU A 80 5.97 -6.85 6.36
CA LEU A 80 6.97 -6.58 5.34
C LEU A 80 8.31 -7.13 5.79
N GLY A 81 8.47 -8.44 5.65
CA GLY A 81 9.72 -9.11 5.98
C GLY A 81 10.59 -9.32 4.76
N ASN A 82 11.71 -10.04 4.97
CA ASN A 82 12.66 -10.27 3.90
C ASN A 82 12.08 -11.07 2.73
N VAL A 83 11.15 -11.99 3.01
CA VAL A 83 10.52 -12.78 1.94
C VAL A 83 9.77 -11.86 0.98
N THR A 84 8.98 -10.94 1.51
CA THR A 84 8.23 -9.98 0.70
C THR A 84 9.18 -9.02 -0.03
N LEU A 85 10.19 -8.52 0.65
CA LEU A 85 11.16 -7.60 0.03
C LEU A 85 11.95 -8.28 -1.08
N ASN A 86 12.35 -9.53 -0.89
CA ASN A 86 13.05 -10.30 -1.91
C ASN A 86 12.17 -10.56 -3.13
N ALA A 87 10.88 -10.84 -2.91
CA ALA A 87 9.93 -10.99 -4.00
C ALA A 87 9.78 -9.69 -4.79
N LEU A 88 9.72 -8.56 -4.09
CA LEU A 88 9.66 -7.25 -4.75
C LEU A 88 10.91 -6.99 -5.57
N ASP A 89 12.10 -7.29 -5.03
CA ASP A 89 13.35 -7.14 -5.75
C ASP A 89 13.36 -7.98 -7.03
N THR A 90 12.95 -9.23 -6.92
CA THR A 90 12.90 -10.15 -8.06
C THR A 90 11.92 -9.67 -9.11
N PHE A 91 10.75 -9.23 -8.68
CA PHE A 91 9.72 -8.72 -9.60
C PHE A 91 10.25 -7.52 -10.37
N LEU A 92 10.82 -6.53 -9.69
CA LEU A 92 11.32 -5.31 -10.34
C LEU A 92 12.50 -5.62 -11.25
N LYS A 93 13.34 -6.58 -10.88
CA LYS A 93 14.46 -6.99 -11.72
C LYS A 93 13.99 -7.63 -13.02
N ILE A 94 13.02 -8.53 -12.94
CA ILE A 94 12.54 -9.27 -14.10
C ILE A 94 11.68 -8.41 -15.02
N ARG A 95 10.78 -7.62 -14.44
CA ARG A 95 9.82 -6.80 -15.21
C ARG A 95 10.38 -5.47 -15.67
N GLY A 96 11.53 -5.06 -15.12
CA GLY A 96 12.03 -3.73 -15.31
C GLY A 96 11.52 -2.80 -14.22
N ARG A 97 12.40 -1.94 -13.72
CA ARG A 97 12.05 -1.08 -12.58
C ARG A 97 10.86 -0.18 -12.89
N SER A 98 10.87 0.49 -14.02
CA SER A 98 9.80 1.43 -14.37
C SER A 98 8.50 0.72 -14.75
N SER A 99 8.57 -0.28 -15.63
CA SER A 99 7.36 -1.00 -16.06
C SER A 99 6.76 -1.82 -14.93
N GLY A 100 7.59 -2.50 -14.15
CA GLY A 100 7.14 -3.30 -13.03
C GLY A 100 6.49 -2.44 -11.95
N GLU A 101 7.09 -1.29 -11.66
CA GLU A 101 6.54 -0.33 -10.71
C GLU A 101 5.14 0.11 -11.12
N THR A 102 4.96 0.46 -12.38
CA THR A 102 3.66 0.89 -12.90
C THR A 102 2.61 -0.21 -12.76
N VAL A 103 2.96 -1.43 -13.11
CA VAL A 103 2.04 -2.57 -13.02
C VAL A 103 1.64 -2.81 -11.55
N LEU A 104 2.60 -2.80 -10.64
CA LEU A 104 2.30 -2.96 -9.22
C LEU A 104 1.42 -1.85 -8.68
N LEU A 105 1.67 -0.61 -9.07
CA LEU A 105 0.84 0.52 -8.66
C LEU A 105 -0.60 0.33 -9.09
N ARG A 106 -0.81 -0.12 -10.33
CA ARG A 106 -2.16 -0.40 -10.82
C ARG A 106 -2.85 -1.51 -10.05
N ALA A 107 -2.10 -2.56 -9.71
CA ALA A 107 -2.64 -3.65 -8.91
C ALA A 107 -3.04 -3.18 -7.51
N LEU A 108 -2.20 -2.35 -6.89
CA LEU A 108 -2.49 -1.79 -5.57
C LEU A 108 -3.73 -0.90 -5.62
N GLU A 109 -3.84 -0.07 -6.66
CA GLU A 109 -5.01 0.79 -6.83
C GLU A 109 -6.29 -0.02 -7.05
N ALA A 110 -6.21 -1.10 -7.80
CA ALA A 110 -7.36 -1.98 -8.00
C ALA A 110 -7.83 -2.61 -6.68
N LEU A 111 -6.89 -3.04 -5.84
CA LEU A 111 -7.22 -3.60 -4.53
C LEU A 111 -7.83 -2.56 -3.61
N GLN A 112 -7.31 -1.33 -3.64
CA GLN A 112 -7.89 -0.23 -2.87
C GLN A 112 -9.31 0.08 -3.33
N GLY A 113 -9.51 0.12 -4.64
CA GLY A 113 -10.83 0.39 -5.22
C GLY A 113 -11.85 -0.66 -4.82
N GLU A 114 -11.46 -1.92 -4.86
CA GLU A 114 -12.32 -3.03 -4.48
C GLU A 114 -12.72 -2.92 -2.99
N ARG A 115 -11.77 -2.56 -2.14
CA ARG A 115 -12.05 -2.39 -0.72
C ARG A 115 -12.98 -1.21 -0.46
N TYR A 116 -12.78 -0.09 -1.13
CA TYR A 116 -13.68 1.06 -1.01
C TYR A 116 -15.09 0.71 -1.49
N LEU A 117 -15.19 -0.05 -2.56
CA LEU A 117 -16.49 -0.50 -3.08
C LEU A 117 -17.22 -1.33 -2.02
N ARG A 118 -16.52 -2.28 -1.39
CA ARG A 118 -17.11 -3.09 -0.31
C ARG A 118 -17.57 -2.25 0.87
N LEU A 119 -16.78 -1.26 1.24
CA LEU A 119 -17.14 -0.38 2.34
C LEU A 119 -18.36 0.46 2.01
N ALA A 120 -18.46 0.94 0.78
CA ALA A 120 -19.61 1.71 0.31
C ALA A 120 -20.88 0.86 0.29
N GLU A 121 -20.76 -0.41 -0.10
CA GLU A 121 -21.90 -1.36 -0.10
C GLU A 121 -22.43 -1.61 1.29
N ARG A 122 -21.56 -1.56 2.30
CA ARG A 122 -21.96 -1.79 3.69
C ARG A 122 -22.52 -0.54 4.35
N ARG A 123 -22.03 0.63 3.98
CA ARG A 123 -22.39 1.90 4.62
C ARG A 123 -22.55 2.98 3.57
N PRO A 124 -23.80 3.43 3.32
CA PRO A 124 -24.02 4.49 2.34
C PRO A 124 -23.19 5.75 2.56
N ALA A 125 -22.84 6.05 3.80
CA ALA A 125 -22.00 7.21 4.11
C ALA A 125 -20.61 7.13 3.46
N ASN A 126 -20.14 5.93 3.12
CA ASN A 126 -18.83 5.73 2.49
C ASN A 126 -18.88 5.97 0.97
N GLU A 127 -20.06 6.12 0.38
CA GLU A 127 -20.18 6.33 -1.07
C GLU A 127 -19.46 7.59 -1.55
N ALA A 128 -19.50 8.65 -0.75
CA ALA A 128 -18.81 9.88 -1.09
C ALA A 128 -17.30 9.68 -1.15
N PHE A 129 -16.74 8.87 -0.25
CA PHE A 129 -15.33 8.54 -0.26
C PHE A 129 -14.96 7.75 -1.51
N LEU A 130 -15.80 6.77 -1.86
CA LEU A 130 -15.56 5.96 -3.05
C LEU A 130 -15.53 6.84 -4.31
N TYR A 131 -16.52 7.72 -4.46
CA TYR A 131 -16.58 8.60 -5.61
C TYR A 131 -15.34 9.47 -5.71
N GLY A 132 -14.95 10.11 -4.59
CA GLY A 132 -13.80 10.98 -4.57
C GLY A 132 -12.52 10.24 -4.88
N TRP A 133 -12.35 9.04 -4.33
CA TRP A 133 -11.17 8.24 -4.58
C TRP A 133 -11.07 7.82 -6.04
N LEU A 134 -12.16 7.34 -6.63
CA LEU A 134 -12.20 6.95 -8.04
C LEU A 134 -11.93 8.14 -8.97
N ALA A 135 -12.45 9.29 -8.62
CA ALA A 135 -12.28 10.48 -9.45
C ALA A 135 -10.85 11.01 -9.42
N ASN A 136 -10.14 10.82 -8.32
CA ASN A 136 -8.86 11.49 -8.09
C ASN A 136 -7.64 10.55 -8.11
N ARG A 137 -7.83 9.24 -8.00
CA ARG A 137 -6.71 8.30 -7.82
C ARG A 137 -6.53 7.33 -8.98
N ILE A 138 -7.58 6.60 -9.33
CA ILE A 138 -7.47 5.59 -10.38
C ILE A 138 -7.28 6.26 -11.73
N GLY A 139 -6.28 5.77 -12.47
CA GLY A 139 -5.98 6.31 -13.79
C GLY A 139 -4.90 7.35 -13.80
N GLU A 140 -4.44 7.81 -12.65
CA GLU A 140 -3.35 8.76 -12.55
C GLU A 140 -1.99 8.11 -12.69
N GLY A 141 -1.92 6.85 -12.42
CA GLY A 141 -0.67 6.09 -12.40
C GLY A 141 -0.02 5.88 -13.75
#